data_850343ec138c9de000af5087e294a91f
#
_entry.id   850343ec138c9de000af5087e294a91f
#
_cell.length_a   1.000
_cell.length_b   1.000
_cell.length_c   1.000
_cell.angle_alpha   90.00
_cell.angle_beta   90.00
_cell.angle_gamma   90.00
#
_symmetry.space_group_name_H-M   'P 1'
#
loop_
_entity.id
_entity.type
_entity.pdbx_description
1 polymer ?
#
loop_
_entity_poly.entity_id
_entity_poly.type
_entity_poly.pdbx_seq_one_letter_code
_entity_poly.pdbx_strand_id
1 'polypeptide(L)'
;ENAEQIDEARANDYIAPLTKQQATDGSNFYALDYAGTIDFTYPKATEWYKGLLKQLLDMGVTCIKTDFGENIHMDALYKGMKPELLNNLYALLYQKAAYEITKEVTGDGIVWARSAWAGCQRYPLHWGGDSCSSWDGMAGSLKGGLHFGLSGFAFWSHDVPGFHTLPNFMNSVVADDVYMRWTQFGVFTSHIRYHGTNKREPWHYPTIAPLVKKWWKLRYSLIPYIVEQSKLAIESGYPLLQALILHNPEDRLCWYIDDEYYFGNDFLVAPVMNSENLRDIYLPEGKWVNFFTGERLEGACWLRDVYVPLEEM
;
A
#
# COMPACT_ATOMS: atom_id res chain seq x y z
N GLU A 1 20.73 -8.02 6.92
CA GLU A 1 20.69 -7.94 8.40
C GLU A 1 22.12 -8.00 8.93
N ASN A 2 22.50 -7.02 9.72
CA ASN A 2 23.83 -6.98 10.31
C ASN A 2 23.79 -7.72 11.64
N ALA A 3 24.53 -8.83 11.76
CA ALA A 3 24.62 -9.63 12.99
C ALA A 3 25.05 -8.80 14.20
N GLU A 4 25.94 -7.81 13.99
CA GLU A 4 26.43 -6.92 15.04
C GLU A 4 25.30 -6.08 15.65
N GLN A 5 24.36 -5.58 14.87
CA GLN A 5 23.21 -4.81 15.36
C GLN A 5 22.25 -5.68 16.18
N ILE A 6 22.06 -6.93 15.79
CA ILE A 6 21.23 -7.89 16.55
C ILE A 6 21.90 -8.20 17.89
N ASP A 7 23.20 -8.43 17.89
CA ASP A 7 23.96 -8.73 19.12
C ASP A 7 23.97 -7.52 20.07
N GLU A 8 24.15 -6.30 19.54
CA GLU A 8 24.00 -5.06 20.30
C GLU A 8 22.61 -4.94 20.91
N ALA A 9 21.56 -5.17 20.10
CA ALA A 9 20.18 -5.05 20.56
C ALA A 9 19.85 -6.07 21.68
N ARG A 10 20.37 -7.29 21.58
CA ARG A 10 20.21 -8.31 22.61
C ARG A 10 20.98 -7.96 23.88
N ALA A 11 22.24 -7.53 23.74
CA ALA A 11 23.10 -7.16 24.88
C ALA A 11 22.53 -6.00 25.71
N ASN A 12 21.72 -5.13 25.10
CA ASN A 12 21.09 -3.97 25.73
C ASN A 12 19.59 -4.15 26.03
N ASP A 13 19.05 -5.36 25.87
CA ASP A 13 17.61 -5.65 26.03
C ASP A 13 16.70 -4.79 25.13
N TYR A 14 17.14 -4.43 23.95
CA TYR A 14 16.33 -3.69 22.97
C TYR A 14 15.37 -4.60 22.21
N ILE A 15 15.72 -5.90 22.11
CA ILE A 15 14.83 -6.96 21.65
C ILE A 15 14.15 -7.59 22.87
N ALA A 16 12.82 -7.72 22.81
CA ALA A 16 12.05 -8.33 23.87
C ALA A 16 12.43 -9.82 24.03
N PRO A 17 12.91 -10.25 25.21
CA PRO A 17 13.32 -11.64 25.43
C PRO A 17 12.13 -12.58 25.41
N LEU A 18 12.27 -13.74 24.78
CA LEU A 18 11.25 -14.79 24.76
C LEU A 18 11.17 -15.51 26.12
N THR A 19 9.97 -15.81 26.56
CA THR A 19 9.73 -16.54 27.83
C THR A 19 9.93 -18.06 27.69
N LYS A 20 9.78 -18.57 26.47
CA LYS A 20 10.01 -19.98 26.13
C LYS A 20 10.98 -20.05 24.95
N GLN A 21 11.88 -21.02 25.01
CA GLN A 21 12.71 -21.35 23.87
C GLN A 21 11.77 -21.95 22.80
N GLN A 22 11.49 -21.19 21.74
CA GLN A 22 10.74 -21.73 20.62
C GLN A 22 11.57 -22.85 19.99
N ALA A 23 10.95 -24.02 19.84
CA ALA A 23 11.54 -25.07 19.05
C ALA A 23 11.68 -24.58 17.61
N THR A 24 12.88 -24.61 17.09
CA THR A 24 13.18 -24.31 15.68
C THR A 24 12.78 -25.53 14.85
N ASP A 25 11.48 -25.75 14.70
CA ASP A 25 10.95 -26.88 13.89
C ASP A 25 10.87 -26.59 12.40
N GLY A 26 11.32 -25.40 11.97
CA GLY A 26 11.33 -24.99 10.56
C GLY A 26 9.95 -24.77 9.95
N SER A 27 8.88 -24.83 10.76
CA SER A 27 7.49 -24.70 10.29
C SER A 27 7.03 -23.24 10.13
N ASN A 28 7.77 -22.27 10.65
CA ASN A 28 7.42 -20.87 10.57
C ASN A 28 8.05 -20.19 9.33
N PHE A 29 7.21 -19.94 8.35
CA PHE A 29 7.56 -19.29 7.07
C PHE A 29 8.05 -17.83 7.22
N TYR A 30 7.88 -17.21 8.38
CA TYR A 30 8.25 -15.83 8.62
C TYR A 30 9.59 -15.75 9.35
N ALA A 31 10.58 -15.14 8.70
CA ALA A 31 11.92 -14.86 9.23
C ALA A 31 11.96 -14.03 10.54
N LEU A 32 10.81 -13.66 11.07
CA LEU A 32 10.63 -12.96 12.34
C LEU A 32 11.14 -13.75 13.55
N ASP A 33 11.20 -15.09 13.44
CA ASP A 33 11.54 -15.97 14.55
C ASP A 33 13.03 -15.94 14.94
N TYR A 34 13.91 -15.48 14.06
CA TYR A 34 15.35 -15.52 14.30
C TYR A 34 15.93 -14.30 15.01
N ALA A 35 15.39 -13.12 14.76
CA ALA A 35 15.92 -11.87 15.32
C ALA A 35 15.22 -11.44 16.61
N GLY A 36 13.93 -11.72 16.76
CA GLY A 36 13.06 -11.22 17.81
C GLY A 36 12.40 -9.89 17.47
N THR A 37 11.62 -9.35 18.41
CA THR A 37 10.86 -8.11 18.23
C THR A 37 11.52 -6.98 19.00
N ILE A 38 11.81 -5.86 18.34
CA ILE A 38 12.27 -4.63 19.01
C ILE A 38 11.19 -4.16 19.98
N ASP A 39 11.56 -3.86 21.21
CA ASP A 39 10.61 -3.38 22.23
C ASP A 39 10.41 -1.85 22.12
N PHE A 40 9.50 -1.42 21.26
CA PHE A 40 9.14 0.01 21.15
C PHE A 40 8.38 0.56 22.37
N THR A 41 8.07 -0.25 23.36
CA THR A 41 7.60 0.21 24.67
C THR A 41 8.74 0.62 25.60
N TYR A 42 9.99 0.29 25.21
CA TYR A 42 11.21 0.67 25.93
C TYR A 42 11.87 1.88 25.25
N PRO A 43 11.89 3.07 25.89
CA PRO A 43 12.41 4.29 25.27
C PRO A 43 13.84 4.16 24.73
N LYS A 44 14.72 3.44 25.42
CA LYS A 44 16.11 3.24 24.95
C LYS A 44 16.18 2.41 23.67
N ALA A 45 15.33 1.39 23.52
CA ALA A 45 15.25 0.61 22.28
C ALA A 45 14.70 1.46 21.12
N THR A 46 13.71 2.31 21.40
CA THR A 46 13.18 3.26 20.41
C THR A 46 14.24 4.25 19.94
N GLU A 47 15.00 4.85 20.85
CA GLU A 47 16.08 5.79 20.49
C GLU A 47 17.23 5.12 19.76
N TRP A 48 17.60 3.90 20.15
CA TRP A 48 18.57 3.10 19.42
C TRP A 48 18.11 2.85 17.96
N TYR A 49 16.86 2.42 17.77
CA TYR A 49 16.31 2.18 16.43
C TYR A 49 16.29 3.47 15.59
N LYS A 50 15.86 4.60 16.18
CA LYS A 50 15.93 5.92 15.52
C LYS A 50 17.37 6.26 15.11
N GLY A 51 18.36 5.92 15.95
CA GLY A 51 19.77 6.11 15.63
C GLY A 51 20.22 5.34 14.39
N LEU A 52 19.73 4.11 14.19
CA LEU A 52 20.01 3.34 12.98
C LEU A 52 19.40 3.99 11.73
N LEU A 53 18.15 4.42 11.81
CA LEU A 53 17.48 5.13 10.70
C LEU A 53 18.16 6.47 10.41
N LYS A 54 18.59 7.19 11.44
CA LYS A 54 19.26 8.47 11.28
C LYS A 54 20.53 8.37 10.42
N GLN A 55 21.29 7.30 10.55
CA GLN A 55 22.49 7.08 9.72
C GLN A 55 22.13 7.05 8.21
N LEU A 56 21.01 6.42 7.85
CA LEU A 56 20.53 6.37 6.46
C LEU A 56 20.02 7.74 5.99
N LEU A 57 19.30 8.44 6.86
CA LEU A 57 18.76 9.77 6.57
C LEU A 57 19.91 10.79 6.39
N ASP A 58 20.94 10.73 7.23
CA ASP A 58 22.16 11.58 7.12
C ASP A 58 22.92 11.33 5.79
N MET A 59 22.78 10.15 5.18
CA MET A 59 23.32 9.84 3.86
C MET A 59 22.50 10.43 2.69
N GLY A 60 21.36 11.05 2.97
CA GLY A 60 20.47 11.66 1.98
C GLY A 60 19.22 10.86 1.65
N VAL A 61 18.91 9.80 2.41
CA VAL A 61 17.59 9.14 2.33
C VAL A 61 16.54 10.11 2.85
N THR A 62 15.40 10.23 2.15
CA THR A 62 14.34 11.18 2.49
C THR A 62 13.02 10.51 2.89
N CYS A 63 12.89 9.22 2.64
CA CYS A 63 11.71 8.43 3.01
C CYS A 63 12.14 7.03 3.44
N ILE A 64 11.63 6.57 4.56
CA ILE A 64 11.87 5.20 5.07
C ILE A 64 10.67 4.33 4.76
N LYS A 65 10.90 3.21 4.07
CA LYS A 65 9.91 2.15 3.94
C LYS A 65 9.98 1.26 5.18
N THR A 66 8.92 1.25 5.98
CA THR A 66 8.80 0.40 7.15
C THR A 66 8.01 -0.86 6.78
N ASP A 67 8.73 -1.97 6.70
CA ASP A 67 8.16 -3.26 6.35
C ASP A 67 7.81 -4.08 7.61
N PHE A 68 6.89 -5.02 7.52
CA PHE A 68 6.38 -5.80 8.65
C PHE A 68 5.75 -4.95 9.76
N GLY A 69 5.73 -5.48 11.00
CA GLY A 69 5.19 -4.78 12.18
C GLY A 69 3.71 -5.07 12.46
N GLU A 70 3.10 -6.02 11.75
CA GLU A 70 1.72 -6.47 11.98
C GLU A 70 1.60 -7.34 13.22
N ASN A 71 2.63 -8.11 13.51
CA ASN A 71 2.64 -9.09 14.58
C ASN A 71 3.85 -8.90 15.51
N ILE A 72 3.68 -9.31 16.75
CA ILE A 72 4.74 -9.40 17.75
C ILE A 72 4.81 -10.80 18.34
N HIS A 73 5.91 -11.12 18.97
CA HIS A 73 5.99 -12.37 19.76
C HIS A 73 5.13 -12.29 21.02
N MET A 74 4.06 -13.06 21.06
CA MET A 74 3.14 -13.09 22.21
C MET A 74 3.77 -13.71 23.46
N ASP A 75 4.84 -14.50 23.28
CA ASP A 75 5.62 -15.13 24.37
C ASP A 75 6.82 -14.28 24.81
N ALA A 76 6.91 -13.02 24.36
CA ALA A 76 8.00 -12.13 24.74
C ALA A 76 7.63 -11.21 25.91
N LEU A 77 8.67 -10.78 26.63
CA LEU A 77 8.54 -9.84 27.77
C LEU A 77 8.86 -8.41 27.31
N TYR A 78 7.83 -7.62 27.07
CA TYR A 78 7.96 -6.20 26.78
C TYR A 78 7.99 -5.38 28.06
N LYS A 79 8.87 -4.38 28.13
CA LYS A 79 9.11 -3.61 29.39
C LYS A 79 7.94 -2.70 29.75
N GLY A 80 7.23 -2.14 28.78
CA GLY A 80 6.19 -1.14 29.01
C GLY A 80 4.76 -1.65 28.91
N MET A 81 4.51 -2.82 28.31
CA MET A 81 3.15 -3.28 28.03
C MET A 81 3.08 -4.80 27.90
N LYS A 82 1.93 -5.38 28.25
CA LYS A 82 1.67 -6.81 28.00
C LYS A 82 1.47 -7.07 26.50
N PRO A 83 1.90 -8.23 25.98
CA PRO A 83 1.80 -8.57 24.55
C PRO A 83 0.37 -8.46 24.00
N GLU A 84 -0.65 -8.87 24.77
CA GLU A 84 -2.05 -8.86 24.35
C GLU A 84 -2.58 -7.43 24.07
N LEU A 85 -2.03 -6.43 24.77
CA LEU A 85 -2.36 -5.03 24.55
C LEU A 85 -1.46 -4.40 23.48
N LEU A 86 -0.22 -4.88 23.38
CA LEU A 86 0.77 -4.33 22.48
C LEU A 86 0.57 -4.76 21.04
N ASN A 87 0.05 -5.95 20.78
CA ASN A 87 0.02 -6.56 19.45
C ASN A 87 -0.47 -5.59 18.35
N ASN A 88 -1.64 -5.02 18.51
CA ASN A 88 -2.14 -4.06 17.54
C ASN A 88 -1.48 -2.68 17.64
N LEU A 89 -1.14 -2.24 18.88
CA LEU A 89 -0.50 -0.95 19.12
C LEU A 89 0.94 -0.90 18.60
N TYR A 90 1.58 -2.04 18.40
CA TYR A 90 2.95 -2.13 17.96
C TYR A 90 3.18 -1.39 16.63
N ALA A 91 2.27 -1.58 15.66
CA ALA A 91 2.34 -0.85 14.39
C ALA A 91 2.38 0.67 14.59
N LEU A 92 1.57 1.20 15.50
CA LEU A 92 1.56 2.64 15.81
C LEU A 92 2.88 3.12 16.39
N LEU A 93 3.46 2.38 17.34
CA LEU A 93 4.74 2.74 17.97
C LEU A 93 5.90 2.66 16.97
N TYR A 94 5.90 1.64 16.12
CA TYR A 94 6.88 1.45 15.07
C TYR A 94 6.86 2.60 14.04
N GLN A 95 5.68 2.89 13.48
CA GLN A 95 5.54 3.97 12.50
C GLN A 95 5.85 5.35 13.13
N LYS A 96 5.46 5.56 14.40
CA LYS A 96 5.80 6.77 15.13
C LYS A 96 7.31 6.98 15.22
N ALA A 97 8.07 5.94 15.59
CA ALA A 97 9.52 6.02 15.72
C ALA A 97 10.19 6.40 14.37
N ALA A 98 9.79 5.72 13.28
CA ALA A 98 10.31 6.03 11.95
C ALA A 98 9.92 7.43 11.47
N TYR A 99 8.66 7.84 11.69
CA TYR A 99 8.15 9.16 11.32
C TYR A 99 8.90 10.28 12.04
N GLU A 100 9.06 10.18 13.37
CA GLU A 100 9.68 11.21 14.19
C GLU A 100 11.11 11.50 13.76
N ILE A 101 11.93 10.46 13.57
CA ILE A 101 13.33 10.64 13.14
C ILE A 101 13.42 11.13 11.69
N THR A 102 12.53 10.65 10.79
CA THR A 102 12.51 11.14 9.41
C THR A 102 12.20 12.62 9.39
N LYS A 103 11.18 13.06 10.14
CA LYS A 103 10.79 14.46 10.25
C LYS A 103 11.88 15.33 10.88
N GLU A 104 12.56 14.84 11.90
CA GLU A 104 13.66 15.55 12.57
C GLU A 104 14.81 15.85 11.59
N VAL A 105 15.20 14.87 10.77
CA VAL A 105 16.35 15.00 9.89
C VAL A 105 16.02 15.70 8.58
N THR A 106 14.85 15.41 7.98
CA THR A 106 14.49 15.89 6.63
C THR A 106 13.59 17.12 6.64
N GLY A 107 12.92 17.41 7.76
CA GLY A 107 11.84 18.39 7.85
C GLY A 107 10.46 17.85 7.51
N ASP A 108 10.40 16.73 6.75
CA ASP A 108 9.16 16.07 6.33
C ASP A 108 9.09 14.64 6.88
N GLY A 109 8.04 14.34 7.64
CA GLY A 109 7.83 13.02 8.21
C GLY A 109 7.14 12.09 7.20
N ILE A 110 7.86 11.61 6.17
CA ILE A 110 7.32 10.67 5.20
C ILE A 110 7.87 9.29 5.50
N VAL A 111 6.97 8.37 5.86
CA VAL A 111 7.23 6.93 5.98
C VAL A 111 6.33 6.17 5.01
N TRP A 112 6.81 5.07 4.49
CA TRP A 112 6.03 4.20 3.61
C TRP A 112 5.80 2.87 4.33
N ALA A 113 4.66 2.79 5.02
CA ALA A 113 4.38 1.76 6.00
C ALA A 113 3.52 0.62 5.44
N ARG A 114 3.81 -0.63 5.85
CA ARG A 114 2.95 -1.77 5.60
C ARG A 114 1.92 -1.95 6.71
N SER A 115 2.38 -2.04 7.94
CA SER A 115 1.50 -2.21 9.08
C SER A 115 0.84 -0.89 9.51
N ALA A 116 -0.39 -0.99 10.00
CA ALA A 116 -1.15 0.13 10.50
C ALA A 116 -2.09 -0.28 11.64
N TRP A 117 -2.45 0.69 12.47
CA TRP A 117 -3.49 0.61 13.48
C TRP A 117 -4.13 1.97 13.67
N ALA A 118 -5.17 2.05 14.50
CA ALA A 118 -5.80 3.32 14.86
C ALA A 118 -4.74 4.33 15.34
N GLY A 119 -4.69 5.49 14.70
CA GLY A 119 -3.69 6.54 14.94
C GLY A 119 -2.54 6.60 13.92
N CYS A 120 -2.32 5.54 13.10
CA CYS A 120 -1.33 5.56 12.03
C CYS A 120 -1.71 6.47 10.86
N GLN A 121 -2.96 6.94 10.78
CA GLN A 121 -3.43 7.91 9.78
C GLN A 121 -2.55 9.16 9.72
N ARG A 122 -1.90 9.51 10.83
CA ARG A 122 -0.99 10.66 10.94
C ARG A 122 0.41 10.41 10.37
N TYR A 123 0.71 9.18 9.98
CA TYR A 123 2.03 8.78 9.48
C TYR A 123 1.91 8.29 8.03
N PRO A 124 1.93 9.20 7.04
CA PRO A 124 1.84 8.83 5.64
C PRO A 124 3.18 8.24 5.17
N LEU A 125 3.21 7.34 4.20
CA LEU A 125 2.20 6.77 3.32
C LEU A 125 1.97 5.28 3.67
N HIS A 126 1.05 4.59 2.95
CA HIS A 126 0.84 3.15 3.18
C HIS A 126 0.71 2.37 1.86
N TRP A 127 1.00 1.06 1.90
CA TRP A 127 0.73 0.13 0.80
C TRP A 127 0.12 -1.19 1.31
N GLY A 128 -0.45 -1.95 0.39
CA GLY A 128 -1.25 -3.13 0.69
C GLY A 128 -0.46 -4.42 0.96
N GLY A 129 0.86 -4.36 1.13
CA GLY A 129 1.69 -5.55 1.38
C GLY A 129 1.87 -6.44 0.14
N ASP A 130 2.07 -7.73 0.37
CA ASP A 130 2.56 -8.72 -0.59
C ASP A 130 1.41 -9.42 -1.33
N SER A 131 0.70 -8.69 -2.20
CA SER A 131 -0.41 -9.24 -2.98
C SER A 131 0.05 -10.25 -4.04
N CYS A 132 -0.78 -11.25 -4.33
CA CYS A 132 -0.53 -12.18 -5.43
C CYS A 132 -0.70 -11.46 -6.78
N SER A 133 0.22 -11.71 -7.73
CA SER A 133 0.17 -11.19 -9.10
C SER A 133 -0.89 -11.95 -9.93
N SER A 134 -2.16 -11.71 -9.65
CA SER A 134 -3.32 -12.35 -10.27
C SER A 134 -4.50 -11.39 -10.32
N TRP A 135 -5.53 -11.73 -11.08
CA TRP A 135 -6.79 -10.95 -11.12
C TRP A 135 -7.42 -10.80 -9.74
N ASP A 136 -7.51 -11.90 -8.98
CA ASP A 136 -8.04 -11.89 -7.61
C ASP A 136 -7.17 -11.05 -6.67
N GLY A 137 -5.84 -11.13 -6.80
CA GLY A 137 -4.90 -10.32 -6.04
C GLY A 137 -5.05 -8.83 -6.32
N MET A 138 -5.28 -8.46 -7.59
CA MET A 138 -5.56 -7.08 -8.01
C MET A 138 -6.89 -6.59 -7.44
N ALA A 139 -7.97 -7.37 -7.57
CA ALA A 139 -9.27 -7.04 -7.01
C ALA A 139 -9.22 -6.91 -5.48
N GLY A 140 -8.57 -7.87 -4.81
CA GLY A 140 -8.37 -7.83 -3.37
C GLY A 140 -7.56 -6.61 -2.90
N SER A 141 -6.55 -6.20 -3.68
CA SER A 141 -5.78 -4.98 -3.41
C SER A 141 -6.65 -3.73 -3.49
N LEU A 142 -7.50 -3.60 -4.51
CA LEU A 142 -8.41 -2.47 -4.60
C LEU A 142 -9.39 -2.44 -3.42
N LYS A 143 -10.07 -3.55 -3.14
CA LYS A 143 -11.02 -3.65 -2.02
C LYS A 143 -10.35 -3.30 -0.69
N GLY A 144 -9.15 -3.84 -0.44
CA GLY A 144 -8.35 -3.50 0.73
C GLY A 144 -8.02 -2.01 0.82
N GLY A 145 -7.64 -1.39 -0.29
CA GLY A 145 -7.35 0.05 -0.36
C GLY A 145 -8.58 0.93 -0.08
N LEU A 146 -9.76 0.55 -0.59
CA LEU A 146 -10.99 1.27 -0.30
C LEU A 146 -11.39 1.16 1.18
N HIS A 147 -11.27 -0.02 1.78
CA HIS A 147 -11.49 -0.21 3.22
C HIS A 147 -10.48 0.59 4.06
N PHE A 148 -9.24 0.66 3.61
CA PHE A 148 -8.20 1.45 4.26
C PHE A 148 -8.55 2.95 4.23
N GLY A 149 -9.01 3.46 3.07
CA GLY A 149 -9.51 4.82 2.92
C GLY A 149 -10.71 5.12 3.83
N LEU A 150 -11.69 4.20 3.91
CA LEU A 150 -12.84 4.32 4.84
C LEU A 150 -12.42 4.32 6.31
N SER A 151 -11.22 3.81 6.63
CA SER A 151 -10.61 3.87 7.96
C SER A 151 -9.85 5.17 8.23
N GLY A 152 -9.91 6.15 7.33
CA GLY A 152 -9.34 7.49 7.49
C GLY A 152 -7.88 7.62 7.04
N PHE A 153 -7.38 6.71 6.22
CA PHE A 153 -6.05 6.81 5.63
C PHE A 153 -6.09 7.53 4.28
N ALA A 154 -5.45 8.67 4.19
CA ALA A 154 -5.52 9.55 3.02
C ALA A 154 -4.82 8.98 1.77
N PHE A 155 -3.72 8.24 1.95
CA PHE A 155 -2.85 7.79 0.88
C PHE A 155 -2.58 6.30 0.97
N TRP A 156 -2.88 5.60 -0.10
CA TRP A 156 -2.67 4.16 -0.21
C TRP A 156 -2.25 3.77 -1.63
N SER A 157 -1.42 2.74 -1.72
CA SER A 157 -1.00 2.12 -2.97
C SER A 157 -0.80 0.61 -2.81
N HIS A 158 -0.26 0.00 -3.84
CA HIS A 158 0.00 -1.43 -3.91
C HIS A 158 1.25 -1.69 -4.73
N ASP A 159 1.81 -2.89 -4.61
CA ASP A 159 2.90 -3.33 -5.45
C ASP A 159 2.38 -3.67 -6.85
N VAL A 160 2.89 -2.99 -7.89
CA VAL A 160 2.54 -3.24 -9.29
C VAL A 160 3.59 -4.18 -9.88
N PRO A 161 3.18 -5.22 -10.53
CA PRO A 161 1.88 -5.85 -10.80
C PRO A 161 1.57 -7.02 -9.84
N GLY A 162 1.57 -6.77 -8.56
CA GLY A 162 1.55 -7.77 -7.49
C GLY A 162 2.96 -8.21 -7.10
N PHE A 163 3.10 -8.64 -5.84
CA PHE A 163 4.40 -8.94 -5.24
C PHE A 163 4.93 -10.30 -5.67
N HIS A 164 4.10 -11.33 -5.64
CA HIS A 164 4.49 -12.72 -5.93
C HIS A 164 3.45 -13.48 -6.74
N THR A 165 3.83 -14.64 -7.27
CA THR A 165 2.88 -15.63 -7.82
C THR A 165 3.02 -16.96 -7.08
N LEU A 166 1.95 -17.75 -7.08
CA LEU A 166 1.98 -19.11 -6.54
C LEU A 166 1.88 -20.13 -7.70
N PRO A 167 2.54 -21.29 -7.59
CA PRO A 167 3.39 -21.77 -6.48
C PRO A 167 4.82 -21.25 -6.49
N ASN A 168 5.26 -20.50 -7.51
CA ASN A 168 6.65 -20.05 -7.67
C ASN A 168 6.86 -18.68 -7.04
N PHE A 169 6.90 -18.61 -5.71
CA PHE A 169 6.98 -17.36 -4.98
C PHE A 169 8.16 -16.46 -5.43
N MET A 170 9.37 -16.99 -5.54
CA MET A 170 10.60 -16.20 -5.82
C MET A 170 10.91 -16.00 -7.31
N ASN A 171 10.35 -16.80 -8.21
CA ASN A 171 10.72 -16.81 -9.63
C ASN A 171 9.52 -16.57 -10.54
N SER A 172 8.56 -15.80 -10.06
CA SER A 172 7.32 -15.56 -10.80
C SER A 172 7.51 -14.61 -11.97
N VAL A 173 6.98 -14.98 -13.13
CA VAL A 173 6.77 -14.07 -14.26
C VAL A 173 5.29 -13.74 -14.30
N VAL A 174 4.96 -12.46 -14.39
CA VAL A 174 3.58 -11.98 -14.46
C VAL A 174 3.14 -11.98 -15.92
N ALA A 175 1.92 -12.42 -16.20
CA ALA A 175 1.35 -12.36 -17.55
C ALA A 175 1.21 -10.89 -18.01
N ASP A 176 1.44 -10.65 -19.30
CA ASP A 176 1.48 -9.30 -19.88
C ASP A 176 0.17 -8.52 -19.66
N ASP A 177 -0.98 -9.19 -19.75
CA ASP A 177 -2.29 -8.60 -19.52
C ASP A 177 -2.51 -8.19 -18.07
N VAL A 178 -2.17 -9.04 -17.10
CA VAL A 178 -2.20 -8.72 -15.67
C VAL A 178 -1.27 -7.55 -15.37
N TYR A 179 -0.04 -7.59 -15.92
CA TYR A 179 0.93 -6.52 -15.76
C TYR A 179 0.37 -5.18 -16.25
N MET A 180 -0.24 -5.19 -17.44
CA MET A 180 -0.76 -3.98 -18.06
C MET A 180 -1.94 -3.41 -17.29
N ARG A 181 -2.94 -4.25 -16.95
CA ARG A 181 -4.12 -3.84 -16.18
C ARG A 181 -3.76 -3.32 -14.79
N TRP A 182 -2.80 -3.98 -14.14
CA TRP A 182 -2.32 -3.50 -12.84
C TRP A 182 -1.54 -2.18 -12.94
N THR A 183 -0.80 -1.97 -14.03
CA THR A 183 -0.17 -0.67 -14.32
C THR A 183 -1.23 0.43 -14.50
N GLN A 184 -2.30 0.16 -15.24
CA GLN A 184 -3.42 1.08 -15.43
C GLN A 184 -4.06 1.46 -14.10
N PHE A 185 -4.39 0.47 -13.27
CA PHE A 185 -4.87 0.72 -11.90
C PHE A 185 -3.88 1.56 -11.10
N GLY A 186 -2.60 1.23 -11.12
CA GLY A 186 -1.56 1.96 -10.39
C GLY A 186 -1.43 3.42 -10.79
N VAL A 187 -1.71 3.77 -12.06
CA VAL A 187 -1.68 5.18 -12.55
C VAL A 187 -2.66 6.06 -11.79
N PHE A 188 -3.81 5.53 -11.39
CA PHE A 188 -4.85 6.24 -10.66
C PHE A 188 -4.85 5.91 -9.15
N THR A 189 -3.67 5.83 -8.56
CA THR A 189 -3.47 5.71 -7.11
C THR A 189 -2.62 6.87 -6.57
N SER A 190 -2.54 7.04 -5.26
CA SER A 190 -1.81 8.17 -4.66
C SER A 190 -0.32 8.15 -5.01
N HIS A 191 0.31 7.00 -4.96
CA HIS A 191 1.70 6.77 -5.35
C HIS A 191 1.81 5.38 -6.00
N ILE A 192 2.84 5.16 -6.82
CA ILE A 192 2.99 3.96 -7.64
C ILE A 192 4.45 3.54 -7.69
N ARG A 193 4.70 2.23 -7.65
CA ARG A 193 6.00 1.61 -7.92
C ARG A 193 5.83 0.23 -8.53
N TYR A 194 6.84 -0.21 -9.28
CA TYR A 194 7.00 -1.62 -9.63
C TYR A 194 7.80 -2.33 -8.54
N HIS A 195 7.24 -3.41 -8.00
CA HIS A 195 7.88 -4.17 -6.94
C HIS A 195 7.35 -5.60 -6.84
N GLY A 196 8.23 -6.53 -6.44
CA GLY A 196 7.87 -7.93 -6.23
C GLY A 196 9.09 -8.81 -5.96
N THR A 197 8.86 -10.10 -5.80
CA THR A 197 9.91 -11.10 -5.50
C THR A 197 10.85 -11.37 -6.70
N ASN A 198 10.46 -10.98 -7.90
CA ASN A 198 11.26 -11.09 -9.11
C ASN A 198 11.19 -9.76 -9.87
N LYS A 199 11.91 -9.68 -10.99
CA LYS A 199 11.97 -8.48 -11.85
C LYS A 199 10.58 -8.01 -12.25
N ARG A 200 10.27 -6.76 -11.90
CA ARG A 200 8.99 -6.09 -12.17
C ARG A 200 9.15 -4.85 -13.05
N GLU A 201 10.38 -4.47 -13.36
CA GLU A 201 10.65 -3.29 -14.16
C GLU A 201 10.20 -3.48 -15.62
N PRO A 202 9.63 -2.45 -16.27
CA PRO A 202 9.02 -2.56 -17.60
C PRO A 202 9.94 -3.11 -18.69
N TRP A 203 11.25 -2.89 -18.59
CA TRP A 203 12.21 -3.39 -19.60
C TRP A 203 12.37 -4.92 -19.59
N HIS A 204 11.86 -5.61 -18.58
CA HIS A 204 11.77 -7.07 -18.56
C HIS A 204 10.51 -7.61 -19.24
N TYR A 205 9.62 -6.73 -19.69
CA TYR A 205 8.36 -7.02 -20.37
C TYR A 205 8.30 -6.30 -21.72
N PRO A 206 9.19 -6.67 -22.68
CA PRO A 206 9.40 -5.89 -23.91
C PRO A 206 8.15 -5.78 -24.80
N THR A 207 7.26 -6.76 -24.76
CA THR A 207 6.01 -6.78 -25.54
C THR A 207 5.09 -5.63 -25.17
N ILE A 208 4.96 -5.34 -23.87
CA ILE A 208 4.04 -4.31 -23.35
C ILE A 208 4.74 -3.02 -22.94
N ALA A 209 6.08 -2.99 -22.90
CA ALA A 209 6.84 -1.82 -22.46
C ALA A 209 6.44 -0.51 -23.18
N PRO A 210 6.11 -0.49 -24.49
CA PRO A 210 5.62 0.72 -25.15
C PRO A 210 4.31 1.24 -24.59
N LEU A 211 3.37 0.34 -24.25
CA LEU A 211 2.09 0.68 -23.63
C LEU A 211 2.29 1.17 -22.20
N VAL A 212 3.12 0.48 -21.43
CA VAL A 212 3.51 0.91 -20.08
C VAL A 212 4.08 2.33 -20.10
N LYS A 213 4.94 2.64 -21.07
CA LYS A 213 5.48 4.00 -21.25
C LYS A 213 4.39 5.03 -21.55
N LYS A 214 3.35 4.68 -22.31
CA LYS A 214 2.19 5.55 -22.57
C LYS A 214 1.48 5.90 -21.25
N TRP A 215 1.22 4.89 -20.41
CA TRP A 215 0.55 5.07 -19.14
C TRP A 215 1.38 5.84 -18.10
N TRP A 216 2.69 5.66 -18.09
CA TRP A 216 3.58 6.49 -17.27
C TRP A 216 3.60 7.95 -17.70
N LYS A 217 3.54 8.24 -19.02
CA LYS A 217 3.39 9.62 -19.50
C LYS A 217 2.08 10.24 -19.00
N LEU A 218 0.98 9.48 -19.03
CA LEU A 218 -0.29 9.92 -18.46
C LEU A 218 -0.13 10.20 -16.96
N ARG A 219 0.49 9.27 -16.19
CA ARG A 219 0.75 9.48 -14.76
C ARG A 219 1.49 10.79 -14.50
N TYR A 220 2.54 11.09 -15.27
CA TYR A 220 3.27 12.33 -15.13
C TYR A 220 2.40 13.57 -15.44
N SER A 221 1.53 13.50 -16.42
CA SER A 221 0.59 14.62 -16.73
C SER A 221 -0.45 14.81 -15.62
N LEU A 222 -0.77 13.77 -14.84
CA LEU A 222 -1.69 13.84 -13.71
C LEU A 222 -1.03 14.35 -12.41
N ILE A 223 0.29 14.49 -12.33
CA ILE A 223 0.96 14.92 -11.09
C ILE A 223 0.39 16.23 -10.53
N PRO A 224 0.15 17.31 -11.31
CA PRO A 224 -0.45 18.53 -10.78
C PRO A 224 -1.83 18.29 -10.15
N TYR A 225 -2.66 17.47 -10.79
CA TYR A 225 -3.97 17.05 -10.26
C TYR A 225 -3.82 16.27 -8.95
N ILE A 226 -2.92 15.28 -8.93
CA ILE A 226 -2.66 14.46 -7.74
C ILE A 226 -2.21 15.31 -6.56
N VAL A 227 -1.32 16.28 -6.79
CA VAL A 227 -0.85 17.20 -5.76
C VAL A 227 -1.99 18.05 -5.21
N GLU A 228 -2.86 18.58 -6.07
CA GLU A 228 -4.01 19.37 -5.66
C GLU A 228 -5.01 18.54 -4.85
N GLN A 229 -5.38 17.37 -5.36
CA GLN A 229 -6.30 16.45 -4.65
C GLN A 229 -5.70 15.93 -3.34
N SER A 230 -4.38 15.77 -3.27
CA SER A 230 -3.70 15.39 -2.04
C SER A 230 -3.80 16.47 -0.94
N LYS A 231 -3.74 17.76 -1.32
CA LYS A 231 -3.97 18.86 -0.37
C LYS A 231 -5.40 18.82 0.16
N LEU A 232 -6.38 18.66 -0.74
CA LEU A 232 -7.79 18.53 -0.35
C LEU A 232 -8.02 17.32 0.56
N ALA A 233 -7.37 16.18 0.28
CA ALA A 233 -7.44 14.99 1.13
C ALA A 233 -6.91 15.25 2.56
N ILE A 234 -5.80 15.99 2.69
CA ILE A 234 -5.23 16.36 4.00
C ILE A 234 -6.15 17.32 4.75
N GLU A 235 -6.75 18.28 4.06
CA GLU A 235 -7.63 19.30 4.66
C GLU A 235 -8.98 18.72 5.09
N SER A 236 -9.58 17.86 4.25
CA SER A 236 -10.92 17.30 4.47
C SER A 236 -10.93 16.02 5.30
N GLY A 237 -9.83 15.25 5.28
CA GLY A 237 -9.77 13.89 5.84
C GLY A 237 -10.34 12.82 4.92
N TYR A 238 -10.85 13.16 3.72
CA TYR A 238 -11.26 12.19 2.72
C TYR A 238 -10.03 11.58 2.02
N PRO A 239 -9.99 10.27 1.77
CA PRO A 239 -8.85 9.64 1.10
C PRO A 239 -8.76 10.08 -0.36
N LEU A 240 -7.58 9.93 -0.97
CA LEU A 240 -7.42 10.20 -2.41
C LEU A 240 -8.12 9.14 -3.27
N LEU A 241 -8.16 7.88 -2.81
CA LEU A 241 -8.97 6.80 -3.38
C LEU A 241 -10.23 6.65 -2.53
N GLN A 242 -11.38 7.00 -3.07
CA GLN A 242 -12.63 7.11 -2.32
C GLN A 242 -13.64 6.08 -2.80
N ALA A 243 -14.15 5.26 -1.88
CA ALA A 243 -15.28 4.38 -2.17
C ALA A 243 -16.50 5.22 -2.61
N LEU A 244 -17.31 4.69 -3.54
CA LEU A 244 -18.44 5.41 -4.13
C LEU A 244 -19.41 5.95 -3.08
N ILE A 245 -19.60 5.23 -1.98
CA ILE A 245 -20.47 5.61 -0.87
C ILE A 245 -20.09 6.95 -0.23
N LEU A 246 -18.81 7.36 -0.28
CA LEU A 246 -18.36 8.64 0.31
C LEU A 246 -18.91 9.84 -0.45
N HIS A 247 -19.10 9.73 -1.76
CA HIS A 247 -19.68 10.78 -2.59
C HIS A 247 -21.20 10.65 -2.75
N ASN A 248 -21.71 9.40 -2.74
CA ASN A 248 -23.10 9.09 -3.07
C ASN A 248 -23.75 8.26 -1.95
N PRO A 249 -23.83 8.77 -0.70
CA PRO A 249 -24.36 8.00 0.43
C PRO A 249 -25.86 7.68 0.32
N GLU A 250 -26.61 8.48 -0.45
CA GLU A 250 -28.05 8.27 -0.67
C GLU A 250 -28.32 7.22 -1.77
N ASP A 251 -27.34 6.96 -2.63
CA ASP A 251 -27.43 5.91 -3.65
C ASP A 251 -27.07 4.54 -3.07
N ARG A 252 -28.10 3.70 -2.90
CA ARG A 252 -27.94 2.38 -2.29
C ARG A 252 -27.04 1.43 -3.09
N LEU A 253 -26.89 1.61 -4.41
CA LEU A 253 -25.98 0.80 -5.23
C LEU A 253 -24.52 1.10 -4.86
N CYS A 254 -24.17 2.35 -4.58
CA CYS A 254 -22.84 2.76 -4.18
C CYS A 254 -22.34 2.13 -2.87
N TRP A 255 -23.25 1.53 -2.08
CA TRP A 255 -22.89 0.82 -0.84
C TRP A 255 -22.27 -0.56 -1.10
N TYR A 256 -22.50 -1.14 -2.26
CA TYR A 256 -22.13 -2.51 -2.60
C TYR A 256 -21.09 -2.59 -3.72
N ILE A 257 -20.79 -1.47 -4.37
CA ILE A 257 -19.77 -1.40 -5.42
C ILE A 257 -18.40 -1.22 -4.76
N ASP A 258 -17.54 -2.23 -4.86
CA ASP A 258 -16.25 -2.30 -4.23
C ASP A 258 -15.08 -2.50 -5.22
N ASP A 259 -15.37 -2.33 -6.51
CA ASP A 259 -14.45 -2.50 -7.63
C ASP A 259 -14.35 -1.26 -8.55
N GLU A 260 -14.97 -0.17 -8.12
CA GLU A 260 -14.87 1.18 -8.67
C GLU A 260 -14.60 2.18 -7.57
N TYR A 261 -13.99 3.31 -7.90
CA TYR A 261 -13.67 4.34 -6.91
C TYR A 261 -13.53 5.72 -7.55
N TYR A 262 -13.70 6.75 -6.73
CA TYR A 262 -13.28 8.09 -7.11
C TYR A 262 -11.79 8.27 -6.81
N PHE A 263 -11.05 8.77 -7.80
CA PHE A 263 -9.69 9.22 -7.64
C PHE A 263 -9.67 10.74 -7.56
N GLY A 264 -9.52 11.28 -6.36
CA GLY A 264 -9.85 12.66 -6.08
C GLY A 264 -11.33 12.94 -6.30
N ASN A 265 -11.66 14.17 -6.72
CA ASN A 265 -13.05 14.60 -6.88
C ASN A 265 -13.59 14.46 -8.32
N ASP A 266 -12.72 14.26 -9.32
CA ASP A 266 -13.11 14.42 -10.72
C ASP A 266 -13.07 13.14 -11.56
N PHE A 267 -12.39 12.10 -11.10
CA PHE A 267 -12.30 10.83 -11.83
C PHE A 267 -13.09 9.73 -11.13
N LEU A 268 -13.97 9.07 -11.87
CA LEU A 268 -14.46 7.73 -11.55
C LEU A 268 -13.60 6.72 -12.28
N VAL A 269 -13.02 5.78 -11.55
CA VAL A 269 -12.08 4.79 -12.06
C VAL A 269 -12.65 3.40 -11.86
N ALA A 270 -12.81 2.65 -12.94
CA ALA A 270 -13.32 1.28 -12.96
C ALA A 270 -12.28 0.34 -13.60
N PRO A 271 -11.30 -0.17 -12.85
CA PRO A 271 -10.25 -1.01 -13.40
C PRO A 271 -10.78 -2.30 -14.00
N VAL A 272 -10.27 -2.71 -15.16
CA VAL A 272 -10.54 -4.04 -15.73
C VAL A 272 -9.70 -5.07 -14.97
N MET A 273 -10.35 -6.10 -14.41
CA MET A 273 -9.72 -7.11 -13.55
C MET A 273 -10.01 -8.53 -14.04
N ASN A 274 -9.98 -8.74 -15.35
CA ASN A 274 -10.17 -10.05 -15.98
C ASN A 274 -9.44 -10.11 -17.32
N SER A 275 -9.32 -11.32 -17.84
CA SER A 275 -8.68 -11.61 -19.14
C SER A 275 -9.57 -11.35 -20.35
N GLU A 276 -10.88 -11.26 -20.13
CA GLU A 276 -11.89 -11.05 -21.18
C GLU A 276 -11.91 -9.60 -21.66
N ASN A 277 -11.29 -8.69 -20.91
CA ASN A 277 -11.32 -7.24 -21.16
C ASN A 277 -12.75 -6.64 -21.12
N LEU A 278 -13.63 -7.27 -20.37
CA LEU A 278 -15.01 -6.84 -20.19
C LEU A 278 -15.18 -6.20 -18.81
N ARG A 279 -16.00 -5.14 -18.75
CA ARG A 279 -16.26 -4.42 -17.52
C ARG A 279 -17.69 -3.93 -17.45
N ASP A 280 -18.37 -4.19 -16.34
CA ASP A 280 -19.57 -3.46 -15.96
C ASP A 280 -19.17 -2.22 -15.17
N ILE A 281 -19.73 -1.06 -15.50
CA ILE A 281 -19.42 0.22 -14.87
C ILE A 281 -20.69 0.86 -14.38
N TYR A 282 -20.75 1.23 -13.12
CA TYR A 282 -21.85 2.03 -12.57
C TYR A 282 -21.48 3.52 -12.62
N LEU A 283 -22.31 4.31 -13.28
CA LEU A 283 -22.20 5.76 -13.24
C LEU A 283 -23.23 6.29 -12.24
N PRO A 284 -22.82 6.81 -11.07
CA PRO A 284 -23.72 7.52 -10.16
C PRO A 284 -24.43 8.69 -10.85
N GLU A 285 -25.49 9.22 -10.24
CA GLU A 285 -26.23 10.37 -10.79
C GLU A 285 -25.28 11.53 -11.13
N GLY A 286 -25.42 12.08 -12.32
CA GLY A 286 -24.60 13.19 -12.79
C GLY A 286 -24.29 13.12 -14.28
N LYS A 287 -23.44 14.05 -14.74
CA LYS A 287 -22.95 14.11 -16.12
C LYS A 287 -21.51 13.67 -16.17
N TRP A 288 -21.23 12.68 -16.98
CA TRP A 288 -19.93 12.05 -17.11
C TRP A 288 -19.33 12.29 -18.49
N VAL A 289 -18.04 12.27 -18.56
CA VAL A 289 -17.29 12.32 -19.83
C VAL A 289 -16.25 11.20 -19.78
N ASN A 290 -16.30 10.32 -20.77
CA ASN A 290 -15.23 9.32 -20.92
C ASN A 290 -13.91 10.04 -21.18
N PHE A 291 -12.95 9.86 -20.29
CA PHE A 291 -11.68 10.57 -20.30
C PHE A 291 -10.85 10.33 -21.57
N PHE A 292 -10.97 9.16 -22.19
CA PHE A 292 -10.18 8.78 -23.36
C PHE A 292 -10.85 9.12 -24.67
N THR A 293 -12.18 9.04 -24.75
CA THR A 293 -12.93 9.25 -26.00
C THR A 293 -13.60 10.61 -26.09
N GLY A 294 -13.84 11.26 -24.95
CA GLY A 294 -14.63 12.50 -24.87
C GLY A 294 -16.14 12.28 -24.99
N GLU A 295 -16.62 11.04 -25.03
CA GLU A 295 -18.03 10.72 -25.06
C GLU A 295 -18.73 11.24 -23.79
N ARG A 296 -19.91 11.83 -23.96
CA ARG A 296 -20.74 12.33 -22.86
C ARG A 296 -21.79 11.29 -22.48
N LEU A 297 -21.90 11.03 -21.19
CA LEU A 297 -22.78 10.02 -20.63
C LEU A 297 -23.63 10.65 -19.51
N GLU A 298 -24.85 10.17 -19.37
CA GLU A 298 -25.72 10.49 -18.23
C GLU A 298 -25.62 9.38 -17.20
N GLY A 299 -25.55 9.76 -15.92
CA GLY A 299 -25.44 8.83 -14.81
C GLY A 299 -26.76 8.22 -14.35
N ALA A 300 -26.76 7.66 -13.13
CA ALA A 300 -27.78 6.78 -12.56
C ALA A 300 -28.01 5.53 -13.42
N CYS A 301 -26.96 4.96 -14.01
CA CYS A 301 -27.08 3.79 -14.89
C CYS A 301 -25.86 2.86 -14.82
N TRP A 302 -26.10 1.63 -15.27
CA TRP A 302 -25.04 0.68 -15.55
C TRP A 302 -24.69 0.69 -17.05
N LEU A 303 -23.40 0.78 -17.34
CA LEU A 303 -22.85 0.38 -18.63
C LEU A 303 -22.46 -1.09 -18.50
N ARG A 304 -23.07 -1.96 -19.31
CA ARG A 304 -22.88 -3.41 -19.20
C ARG A 304 -22.01 -3.94 -20.32
N ASP A 305 -21.19 -4.96 -19.99
CA ASP A 305 -20.34 -5.69 -20.95
C ASP A 305 -19.46 -4.75 -21.79
N VAL A 306 -18.96 -3.67 -21.17
CA VAL A 306 -18.09 -2.72 -21.87
C VAL A 306 -16.77 -3.41 -22.20
N TYR A 307 -16.50 -3.56 -23.49
CA TYR A 307 -15.20 -4.06 -23.92
C TYR A 307 -14.16 -2.94 -23.89
N VAL A 308 -13.09 -3.15 -23.14
CA VAL A 308 -11.99 -2.20 -22.97
C VAL A 308 -10.72 -2.80 -23.55
N PRO A 309 -10.21 -2.31 -24.69
CA PRO A 309 -8.93 -2.79 -25.24
C PRO A 309 -7.79 -2.67 -24.21
N LEU A 310 -6.77 -3.51 -24.33
CA LEU A 310 -5.64 -3.50 -23.37
C LEU A 310 -4.88 -2.16 -23.36
N GLU A 311 -4.99 -1.37 -24.42
CA GLU A 311 -4.41 -0.04 -24.58
C GLU A 311 -5.21 1.04 -23.81
N GLU A 312 -6.41 0.74 -23.36
CA GLU A 312 -7.38 1.65 -22.71
C GLU A 312 -7.74 1.16 -21.29
N MET A 313 -8.45 2.01 -20.57
CA MET A 313 -8.94 1.72 -19.23
C MET A 313 -10.36 2.27 -19.07
#